data_4654bbab1f94c5da35b9f14112fa0169
#
_entry.id   4654bbab1f94c5da35b9f14112fa0169
#
_cell.length_a   1.000
_cell.length_b   1.000
_cell.length_c   1.000
_cell.angle_alpha   90.00
_cell.angle_beta   90.00
_cell.angle_gamma   90.00
#
_symmetry.space_group_name_H-M   'P 1'
#
loop_
_entity.id
_entity.type
_entity.pdbx_description
1 polymer ?
#
loop_
_entity_poly.entity_id
_entity_poly.type
_entity_poly.pdbx_seq_one_letter_code
_entity_poly.pdbx_strand_id
1 'polypeptide(L)'
;MDTKKAEREEFVKTQKLLSEEFKKGEFRPLYLFYGEERYLLSYYKKLFVKAFSENEGINLTEVEEVGDTDKLIDLAETLPFFADYRLLLFDEKLNGRKKLSEDFIAYLKRSPATTVILFLEEKVDKRSAFYKTVKERGVVLPCTVQDPAFLERFALQIFKKEKKQITRSALRVLLERSGSSMYRIEAECNKILSYLGEEEEIREETV
;
A
#
# COMPACT_ATOMS: atom_id res chain seq x y z
N MET A 1 -21.07 1.54 -14.77
CA MET A 1 -20.29 0.32 -15.03
C MET A 1 -18.84 0.59 -15.42
N ASP A 2 -18.54 1.68 -16.10
CA ASP A 2 -17.18 2.03 -16.55
C ASP A 2 -16.19 2.44 -15.43
N THR A 3 -16.64 3.13 -14.39
CA THR A 3 -15.76 3.69 -13.36
C THR A 3 -15.01 2.62 -12.57
N LYS A 4 -15.68 1.54 -12.15
CA LYS A 4 -15.05 0.42 -11.42
C LYS A 4 -14.05 -0.36 -12.27
N LYS A 5 -14.30 -0.49 -13.56
CA LYS A 5 -13.38 -1.17 -14.49
C LYS A 5 -12.11 -0.32 -14.67
N ALA A 6 -12.26 0.99 -14.85
CA ALA A 6 -11.14 1.91 -14.97
C ALA A 6 -10.27 1.95 -13.69
N GLU A 7 -10.89 2.01 -12.51
CA GLU A 7 -10.18 1.96 -11.23
C GLU A 7 -9.41 0.65 -11.04
N ARG A 8 -9.96 -0.47 -11.48
CA ARG A 8 -9.29 -1.78 -11.44
C ARG A 8 -8.08 -1.83 -12.39
N GLU A 9 -8.23 -1.33 -13.61
CA GLU A 9 -7.12 -1.26 -14.58
C GLU A 9 -6.00 -0.35 -14.06
N GLU A 10 -6.35 0.79 -13.49
CA GLU A 10 -5.40 1.71 -12.85
C GLU A 10 -4.70 1.04 -11.67
N PHE A 11 -5.44 0.31 -10.81
CA PHE A 11 -4.87 -0.43 -9.69
C PHE A 11 -3.84 -1.47 -10.15
N VAL A 12 -4.18 -2.32 -11.13
CA VAL A 12 -3.26 -3.36 -11.65
C VAL A 12 -2.02 -2.74 -12.29
N LYS A 13 -2.19 -1.65 -13.05
CA LYS A 13 -1.07 -0.92 -13.65
C LYS A 13 -0.14 -0.34 -12.58
N THR A 14 -0.72 0.27 -11.56
CA THR A 14 0.04 0.88 -10.46
C THR A 14 0.75 -0.18 -9.62
N GLN A 15 0.15 -1.34 -9.38
CA GLN A 15 0.83 -2.45 -8.69
C GLN A 15 2.09 -2.93 -9.44
N LYS A 16 2.02 -3.04 -10.77
CA LYS A 16 3.19 -3.42 -11.58
C LYS A 16 4.28 -2.37 -11.48
N LEU A 17 3.92 -1.09 -11.60
CA LEU A 17 4.85 0.02 -11.45
C LEU A 17 5.55 -0.03 -10.09
N LEU A 18 4.81 -0.15 -8.99
CA LEU A 18 5.37 -0.26 -7.64
C LEU A 18 6.31 -1.46 -7.52
N SER A 19 5.91 -2.62 -8.07
CA SER A 19 6.77 -3.82 -8.05
C SER A 19 8.10 -3.59 -8.76
N GLU A 20 8.12 -2.81 -9.84
CA GLU A 20 9.35 -2.46 -10.58
C GLU A 20 10.20 -1.46 -9.80
N GLU A 21 9.58 -0.43 -9.19
CA GLU A 21 10.28 0.56 -8.35
C GLU A 21 10.95 -0.12 -7.14
N PHE A 22 10.25 -1.00 -6.44
CA PHE A 22 10.84 -1.77 -5.33
C PHE A 22 11.98 -2.71 -5.75
N LYS A 23 11.90 -3.33 -6.95
CA LYS A 23 12.97 -4.18 -7.47
C LYS A 23 14.23 -3.41 -7.84
N LYS A 24 14.05 -2.20 -8.36
CA LYS A 24 15.16 -1.33 -8.77
C LYS A 24 15.74 -0.52 -7.61
N GLY A 25 14.97 -0.33 -6.54
CA GLY A 25 15.30 0.63 -5.47
C GLY A 25 15.18 2.09 -5.94
N GLU A 26 14.42 2.36 -6.99
CA GLU A 26 14.22 3.70 -7.55
C GLU A 26 12.82 4.19 -7.22
N PHE A 27 12.71 5.22 -6.40
CA PHE A 27 11.44 5.73 -5.92
C PHE A 27 11.12 7.11 -6.47
N ARG A 28 9.82 7.37 -6.65
CA ARG A 28 9.30 8.71 -6.95
C ARG A 28 9.18 9.52 -5.67
N PRO A 29 9.12 10.86 -5.77
CA PRO A 29 9.06 11.69 -4.56
C PRO A 29 7.73 11.60 -3.82
N LEU A 30 6.60 11.29 -4.48
CA LEU A 30 5.27 11.34 -3.86
C LEU A 30 4.48 10.05 -4.09
N TYR A 31 3.85 9.55 -3.03
CA TYR A 31 2.91 8.43 -3.07
C TYR A 31 1.66 8.76 -2.26
N LEU A 32 0.50 8.45 -2.80
CA LEU A 32 -0.79 8.54 -2.12
C LEU A 32 -1.56 7.24 -2.32
N PHE A 33 -1.70 6.46 -1.24
CA PHE A 33 -2.54 5.27 -1.23
C PHE A 33 -3.75 5.57 -0.37
N TYR A 34 -4.94 5.34 -0.92
CA TYR A 34 -6.16 5.73 -0.23
C TYR A 34 -7.32 4.77 -0.53
N GLY A 35 -8.18 4.56 0.45
CA GLY A 35 -9.37 3.72 0.30
C GLY A 35 -9.75 3.00 1.57
N GLU A 36 -10.83 2.25 1.47
CA GLU A 36 -11.44 1.51 2.58
C GLU A 36 -10.82 0.13 2.82
N GLU A 37 -10.01 -0.39 1.87
CA GLU A 37 -9.34 -1.67 2.03
C GLU A 37 -8.08 -1.53 2.88
N ARG A 38 -8.28 -1.65 4.19
CA ARG A 38 -7.24 -1.50 5.22
C ARG A 38 -6.07 -2.49 5.06
N TYR A 39 -6.36 -3.68 4.54
CA TYR A 39 -5.32 -4.67 4.28
C TYR A 39 -4.29 -4.14 3.28
N LEU A 40 -4.75 -3.57 2.17
CA LEU A 40 -3.86 -3.02 1.14
C LEU A 40 -3.05 -1.83 1.67
N LEU A 41 -3.67 -0.90 2.41
CA LEU A 41 -2.96 0.21 3.04
C LEU A 41 -1.85 -0.30 3.97
N SER A 42 -2.17 -1.25 4.86
CA SER A 42 -1.21 -1.87 5.77
C SER A 42 -0.11 -2.64 5.04
N TYR A 43 -0.45 -3.35 3.98
CA TYR A 43 0.51 -4.10 3.16
C TYR A 43 1.55 -3.15 2.53
N TYR A 44 1.10 -2.08 1.88
CA TYR A 44 2.01 -1.12 1.27
C TYR A 44 2.79 -0.32 2.31
N LYS A 45 2.17 0.06 3.45
CA LYS A 45 2.91 0.65 4.58
C LYS A 45 4.10 -0.23 4.96
N LYS A 46 3.86 -1.52 5.20
CA LYS A 46 4.90 -2.49 5.57
C LYS A 46 6.00 -2.60 4.51
N LEU A 47 5.65 -2.58 3.22
CA LEU A 47 6.64 -2.63 2.14
C LEU A 47 7.55 -1.41 2.15
N PHE A 48 6.99 -0.19 2.25
CA PHE A 48 7.76 1.04 2.33
C PHE A 48 8.61 1.08 3.60
N VAL A 49 8.01 0.84 4.76
CA VAL A 49 8.75 0.82 6.03
C VAL A 49 9.92 -0.16 5.94
N LYS A 50 9.72 -1.36 5.43
CA LYS A 50 10.79 -2.34 5.26
C LYS A 50 11.91 -1.84 4.33
N ALA A 51 11.56 -1.21 3.20
CA ALA A 51 12.54 -0.70 2.24
C ALA A 51 13.40 0.44 2.81
N PHE A 52 12.87 1.21 3.78
CA PHE A 52 13.55 2.36 4.38
C PHE A 52 14.01 2.12 5.83
N SER A 53 13.88 0.89 6.35
CA SER A 53 14.29 0.53 7.74
C SER A 53 15.76 0.14 7.86
N GLU A 54 16.53 0.18 6.79
CA GLU A 54 17.97 -0.03 6.85
C GLU A 54 18.63 1.04 7.75
N ASN A 55 19.80 0.74 8.31
CA ASN A 55 20.50 1.63 9.24
C ASN A 55 19.64 2.08 10.45
N GLU A 56 19.00 1.12 11.11
CA GLU A 56 18.17 1.36 12.31
C GLU A 56 16.98 2.32 12.09
N GLY A 57 16.52 2.45 10.84
CA GLY A 57 15.37 3.30 10.48
C GLY A 57 15.65 4.81 10.51
N ILE A 58 16.90 5.22 10.52
CA ILE A 58 17.29 6.66 10.57
C ILE A 58 16.75 7.47 9.38
N ASN A 59 16.50 6.78 8.25
CA ASN A 59 15.93 7.37 7.04
C ASN A 59 14.39 7.24 6.97
N LEU A 60 13.74 6.84 8.07
CA LEU A 60 12.29 6.78 8.19
C LEU A 60 11.81 7.78 9.24
N THR A 61 10.90 8.66 8.86
CA THR A 61 10.24 9.57 9.79
C THR A 61 8.72 9.42 9.63
N GLU A 62 8.04 8.97 10.68
CA GLU A 62 6.59 9.03 10.74
C GLU A 62 6.16 10.41 11.24
N VAL A 63 5.33 11.10 10.44
CA VAL A 63 4.84 12.44 10.76
C VAL A 63 3.73 12.33 11.78
N GLU A 64 3.92 12.94 12.95
CA GLU A 64 2.92 12.91 14.04
C GLU A 64 1.82 13.94 13.81
N GLU A 65 2.17 15.16 13.38
CA GLU A 65 1.25 16.27 13.20
C GLU A 65 1.46 17.01 11.88
N VAL A 66 0.38 17.50 11.28
CA VAL A 66 0.38 18.23 10.00
C VAL A 66 0.14 19.74 10.15
N GLY A 67 0.15 20.26 11.39
CA GLY A 67 -0.23 21.65 11.68
C GLY A 67 0.85 22.69 11.41
N ASP A 68 2.12 22.30 11.42
CA ASP A 68 3.26 23.19 11.25
C ASP A 68 3.93 22.97 9.88
N THR A 69 3.69 23.88 8.96
CA THR A 69 4.18 23.80 7.58
C THR A 69 5.70 23.88 7.49
N ASP A 70 6.32 24.77 8.26
CA ASP A 70 7.78 24.97 8.21
C ASP A 70 8.48 23.72 8.72
N LYS A 71 8.00 23.15 9.82
CA LYS A 71 8.52 21.88 10.34
C LYS A 71 8.37 20.72 9.34
N LEU A 72 7.27 20.65 8.62
CA LEU A 72 7.09 19.61 7.60
C LEU A 72 8.06 19.80 6.42
N ILE A 73 8.31 21.04 6.01
CA ILE A 73 9.28 21.35 4.97
C ILE A 73 10.70 21.00 5.44
N ASP A 74 11.08 21.39 6.65
CA ASP A 74 12.40 21.06 7.22
C ASP A 74 12.63 19.56 7.30
N LEU A 75 11.62 18.80 7.71
CA LEU A 75 11.66 17.33 7.69
C LEU A 75 11.87 16.79 6.28
N ALA A 76 11.20 17.37 5.28
CA ALA A 76 11.29 16.91 3.91
C ALA A 76 12.62 17.34 3.22
N GLU A 77 13.24 18.43 3.64
CA GLU A 77 14.55 18.89 3.15
C GLU A 77 15.75 18.19 3.83
N THR A 78 15.49 17.45 4.92
CA THR A 78 16.55 16.69 5.59
C THR A 78 17.10 15.62 4.63
N LEU A 79 18.41 15.61 4.41
CA LEU A 79 19.08 14.65 3.54
C LEU A 79 19.05 13.22 4.10
N PRO A 80 19.01 12.20 3.26
CA PRO A 80 19.15 10.81 3.70
C PRO A 80 20.56 10.57 4.26
N PHE A 81 20.66 9.68 5.26
CA PHE A 81 21.90 9.32 5.91
C PHE A 81 22.43 7.99 5.35
N PHE A 82 23.55 8.03 4.64
CA PHE A 82 24.17 6.88 3.96
C PHE A 82 23.19 6.04 3.13
N ALA A 83 22.23 6.69 2.45
CA ALA A 83 21.26 6.06 1.57
C ALA A 83 20.89 7.02 0.43
N ASP A 84 20.26 6.48 -0.63
CA ASP A 84 19.81 7.30 -1.77
C ASP A 84 18.52 8.06 -1.45
N TYR A 85 17.71 7.51 -0.54
CA TYR A 85 16.40 8.05 -0.19
C TYR A 85 16.12 8.02 1.31
N ARG A 86 15.24 8.93 1.74
CA ARG A 86 14.55 8.85 3.04
C ARG A 86 13.05 8.83 2.84
N LEU A 87 12.31 8.31 3.84
CA LEU A 87 10.86 8.23 3.83
C LEU A 87 10.24 9.15 4.89
N LEU A 88 9.32 10.02 4.47
CA LEU A 88 8.32 10.69 5.32
C LEU A 88 6.99 9.97 5.17
N LEU A 89 6.48 9.42 6.27
CA LEU A 89 5.23 8.68 6.31
C LEU A 89 4.13 9.48 6.99
N PHE A 90 3.06 9.76 6.25
CA PHE A 90 1.81 10.33 6.75
C PHE A 90 0.75 9.21 6.80
N ASP A 91 0.56 8.62 7.98
CA ASP A 91 -0.38 7.53 8.19
C ASP A 91 -1.69 8.07 8.80
N GLU A 92 -2.73 8.21 7.97
CA GLU A 92 -4.06 8.73 8.33
C GLU A 92 -4.05 10.12 9.00
N LYS A 93 -3.10 10.96 8.62
CA LYS A 93 -2.93 12.28 9.24
C LYS A 93 -3.89 13.34 8.69
N LEU A 94 -4.42 13.14 7.49
CA LEU A 94 -5.30 14.11 6.84
C LEU A 94 -6.79 13.88 7.15
N ASN A 95 -7.22 12.64 7.37
CA ASN A 95 -8.55 12.16 7.84
C ASN A 95 -9.76 13.06 7.47
N GLY A 96 -9.71 13.75 6.33
CA GLY A 96 -10.75 14.68 5.86
C GLY A 96 -10.98 15.93 6.73
N ARG A 97 -10.35 16.01 7.91
CA ARG A 97 -10.48 17.15 8.86
C ARG A 97 -9.26 18.04 8.90
N LYS A 98 -8.06 17.46 8.85
CA LYS A 98 -6.81 18.22 8.77
C LYS A 98 -6.41 18.32 7.30
N LYS A 99 -6.16 19.54 6.84
CA LYS A 99 -5.70 19.82 5.47
C LYS A 99 -4.25 20.25 5.53
N LEU A 100 -3.48 19.80 4.56
CA LEU A 100 -2.16 20.39 4.30
C LEU A 100 -2.35 21.86 3.90
N SER A 101 -1.44 22.72 4.36
CA SER A 101 -1.43 24.13 3.95
C SER A 101 -1.17 24.27 2.45
N GLU A 102 -1.60 25.38 1.87
CA GLU A 102 -1.33 25.69 0.46
C GLU A 102 0.17 25.77 0.19
N ASP A 103 0.93 26.31 1.14
CA ASP A 103 2.40 26.42 1.07
C ASP A 103 3.07 25.04 1.05
N PHE A 104 2.61 24.09 1.88
CA PHE A 104 3.15 22.73 1.83
C PHE A 104 2.77 22.01 0.53
N ILE A 105 1.55 22.21 0.01
CA ILE A 105 1.14 21.67 -1.29
C ILE A 105 1.98 22.27 -2.43
N ALA A 106 2.27 23.57 -2.36
CA ALA A 106 3.18 24.22 -3.32
C ALA A 106 4.61 23.66 -3.21
N TYR A 107 5.08 23.40 -1.98
CA TYR A 107 6.37 22.75 -1.73
C TYR A 107 6.42 21.34 -2.33
N LEU A 108 5.38 20.51 -2.20
CA LEU A 108 5.33 19.16 -2.78
C LEU A 108 5.61 19.15 -4.30
N LYS A 109 5.32 20.24 -5.01
CA LYS A 109 5.62 20.37 -6.45
C LYS A 109 7.11 20.43 -6.76
N ARG A 110 7.95 20.75 -5.78
CA ARG A 110 9.40 20.92 -5.90
C ARG A 110 10.23 20.14 -4.90
N SER A 111 9.58 19.26 -4.10
CA SER A 111 10.25 18.42 -3.10
C SER A 111 11.45 17.67 -3.71
N PRO A 112 12.53 17.47 -2.95
CA PRO A 112 13.74 16.79 -3.41
C PRO A 112 13.43 15.37 -3.90
N ALA A 113 14.15 14.90 -4.91
CA ALA A 113 14.03 13.53 -5.40
C ALA A 113 14.54 12.49 -4.40
N THR A 114 15.38 12.91 -3.46
CA THR A 114 15.93 12.05 -2.38
C THR A 114 14.96 11.83 -1.22
N THR A 115 13.85 12.59 -1.17
CA THR A 115 12.82 12.43 -0.14
C THR A 115 11.56 11.82 -0.74
N VAL A 116 11.23 10.64 -0.28
CA VAL A 116 10.00 9.93 -0.60
C VAL A 116 8.94 10.30 0.43
N ILE A 117 7.79 10.80 0.00
CA ILE A 117 6.69 11.17 0.89
C ILE A 117 5.50 10.25 0.59
N LEU A 118 5.13 9.43 1.56
CA LEU A 118 4.02 8.48 1.47
C LEU A 118 2.84 8.95 2.31
N PHE A 119 1.71 9.15 1.67
CA PHE A 119 0.43 9.42 2.31
C PHE A 119 -0.44 8.17 2.26
N LEU A 120 -0.95 7.75 3.41
CA LEU A 120 -1.92 6.67 3.56
C LEU A 120 -3.20 7.26 4.15
N GLU A 121 -4.31 7.19 3.40
CA GLU A 121 -5.56 7.85 3.79
C GLU A 121 -6.78 6.96 3.50
N GLU A 122 -7.81 7.02 4.34
CA GLU A 122 -9.07 6.35 4.04
C GLU A 122 -9.83 7.04 2.91
N LYS A 123 -9.84 8.38 2.94
CA LYS A 123 -10.60 9.20 1.98
C LYS A 123 -9.78 10.38 1.50
N VAL A 124 -9.94 10.71 0.24
CA VAL A 124 -9.29 11.87 -0.38
C VAL A 124 -10.24 12.60 -1.33
N ASP A 125 -10.19 13.94 -1.34
CA ASP A 125 -10.88 14.72 -2.37
C ASP A 125 -10.03 14.74 -3.65
N LYS A 126 -10.47 13.99 -4.66
CA LYS A 126 -9.81 13.90 -5.99
C LYS A 126 -9.76 15.24 -6.74
N ARG A 127 -10.53 16.24 -6.32
CA ARG A 127 -10.55 17.61 -6.91
C ARG A 127 -9.52 18.51 -6.25
N SER A 128 -9.00 18.16 -5.08
CA SER A 128 -8.05 18.97 -4.32
C SER A 128 -6.74 19.22 -5.07
N ALA A 129 -6.09 20.33 -4.76
CA ALA A 129 -4.75 20.66 -5.26
C ALA A 129 -3.73 19.60 -4.82
N PHE A 130 -3.85 19.09 -3.58
CA PHE A 130 -3.02 18.01 -3.06
C PHE A 130 -3.08 16.75 -3.95
N TYR A 131 -4.29 16.22 -4.22
CA TYR A 131 -4.45 15.03 -5.07
C TYR A 131 -3.86 15.23 -6.47
N LYS A 132 -4.11 16.40 -7.08
CA LYS A 132 -3.57 16.73 -8.41
C LYS A 132 -2.03 16.77 -8.41
N THR A 133 -1.44 17.37 -7.38
CA THR A 133 0.02 17.46 -7.24
C THR A 133 0.65 16.06 -7.10
N VAL A 134 0.07 15.18 -6.26
CA VAL A 134 0.60 13.82 -6.14
C VAL A 134 0.42 13.03 -7.43
N LYS A 135 -0.71 13.19 -8.12
CA LYS A 135 -0.96 12.51 -9.41
C LYS A 135 0.00 12.94 -10.51
N GLU A 136 0.43 14.20 -10.50
CA GLU A 136 1.37 14.76 -11.48
C GLU A 136 2.82 14.31 -11.23
N ARG A 137 3.26 14.27 -9.97
CA ARG A 137 4.65 14.04 -9.60
C ARG A 137 4.97 12.66 -9.02
N GLY A 138 3.96 11.87 -8.75
CA GLY A 138 4.13 10.63 -8.00
C GLY A 138 3.21 9.51 -8.46
N VAL A 139 2.81 8.71 -7.50
CA VAL A 139 1.95 7.54 -7.70
C VAL A 139 0.71 7.66 -6.82
N VAL A 140 -0.45 7.43 -7.42
CA VAL A 140 -1.72 7.35 -6.71
C VAL A 140 -2.27 5.93 -6.83
N LEU A 141 -2.57 5.29 -5.70
CA LEU A 141 -3.14 3.93 -5.66
C LEU A 141 -4.46 3.92 -4.89
N PRO A 142 -5.59 3.66 -5.56
CA PRO A 142 -6.87 3.46 -4.87
C PRO A 142 -6.92 2.07 -4.24
N CYS A 143 -6.93 2.00 -2.91
CA CYS A 143 -7.08 0.77 -2.12
C CYS A 143 -8.56 0.52 -1.80
N THR A 144 -9.35 0.19 -2.80
CA THR A 144 -10.79 -0.10 -2.67
C THR A 144 -11.04 -1.58 -2.37
N VAL A 145 -12.24 -1.90 -1.91
CA VAL A 145 -12.69 -3.31 -1.75
C VAL A 145 -12.52 -4.06 -3.05
N GLN A 146 -11.87 -5.19 -2.98
CA GLN A 146 -11.49 -5.99 -4.14
C GLN A 146 -12.62 -6.90 -4.61
N ASP A 147 -12.66 -7.17 -5.91
CA ASP A 147 -13.64 -8.10 -6.50
C ASP A 147 -13.31 -9.57 -6.19
N PRO A 148 -14.29 -10.49 -6.31
CA PRO A 148 -14.08 -11.91 -6.04
C PRO A 148 -12.91 -12.53 -6.81
N ALA A 149 -12.71 -12.14 -8.07
CA ALA A 149 -11.64 -12.69 -8.90
C ALA A 149 -10.24 -12.20 -8.43
N PHE A 150 -10.16 -11.02 -7.82
CA PHE A 150 -8.94 -10.57 -7.16
C PHE A 150 -8.69 -11.35 -5.87
N LEU A 151 -9.71 -11.53 -5.04
CA LEU A 151 -9.62 -12.28 -3.78
C LEU A 151 -9.21 -13.74 -4.01
N GLU A 152 -9.75 -14.36 -5.06
CA GLU A 152 -9.33 -15.69 -5.49
C GLU A 152 -7.83 -15.74 -5.84
N ARG A 153 -7.34 -14.81 -6.67
CA ARG A 153 -5.92 -14.72 -7.01
C ARG A 153 -5.04 -14.42 -5.79
N PHE A 154 -5.53 -13.60 -4.88
CA PHE A 154 -4.84 -13.27 -3.65
C PHE A 154 -4.60 -14.52 -2.79
N ALA A 155 -5.65 -15.33 -2.54
CA ALA A 155 -5.53 -16.60 -1.82
C ALA A 155 -4.58 -17.57 -2.53
N LEU A 156 -4.72 -17.73 -3.86
CA LEU A 156 -3.83 -18.57 -4.66
C LEU A 156 -2.36 -18.13 -4.57
N GLN A 157 -2.08 -16.83 -4.53
CA GLN A 157 -0.71 -16.32 -4.38
C GLN A 157 -0.09 -16.66 -3.03
N ILE A 158 -0.88 -16.65 -1.95
CA ILE A 158 -0.40 -17.05 -0.61
C ILE A 158 0.06 -18.51 -0.64
N PHE A 159 -0.77 -19.42 -1.13
CA PHE A 159 -0.43 -20.83 -1.20
C PHE A 159 0.74 -21.11 -2.17
N LYS A 160 0.76 -20.46 -3.32
CA LYS A 160 1.85 -20.59 -4.29
C LYS A 160 3.21 -20.17 -3.73
N LYS A 161 3.26 -19.13 -2.90
CA LYS A 161 4.49 -18.68 -2.23
C LYS A 161 5.08 -19.77 -1.34
N GLU A 162 4.22 -20.55 -0.70
CA GLU A 162 4.58 -21.68 0.16
C GLU A 162 4.65 -23.01 -0.62
N LYS A 163 4.64 -22.95 -1.97
CA LYS A 163 4.70 -24.12 -2.89
C LYS A 163 3.56 -25.12 -2.69
N LYS A 164 2.42 -24.67 -2.17
CA LYS A 164 1.22 -25.49 -1.95
C LYS A 164 0.20 -25.25 -3.07
N GLN A 165 -0.60 -26.28 -3.34
CA GLN A 165 -1.70 -26.22 -4.31
C GLN A 165 -3.04 -26.35 -3.57
N ILE A 166 -4.07 -25.71 -4.07
CA ILE A 166 -5.43 -25.80 -3.52
C ILE A 166 -6.42 -26.19 -4.62
N THR A 167 -7.30 -27.14 -4.31
CA THR A 167 -8.35 -27.54 -5.24
C THR A 167 -9.38 -26.42 -5.41
N ARG A 168 -10.12 -26.40 -6.52
CA ARG A 168 -11.17 -25.40 -6.77
C ARG A 168 -12.29 -25.44 -5.73
N SER A 169 -12.67 -26.65 -5.28
CA SER A 169 -13.70 -26.80 -4.25
C SER A 169 -13.25 -26.22 -2.91
N ALA A 170 -12.01 -26.52 -2.47
CA ALA A 170 -11.41 -25.98 -1.26
C ALA A 170 -11.30 -24.45 -1.31
N LEU A 171 -10.83 -23.89 -2.42
CA LEU A 171 -10.72 -22.44 -2.60
C LEU A 171 -12.09 -21.74 -2.51
N ARG A 172 -13.13 -22.32 -3.08
CA ARG A 172 -14.49 -21.79 -2.98
C ARG A 172 -14.96 -21.77 -1.53
N VAL A 173 -14.80 -22.88 -0.79
CA VAL A 173 -15.18 -22.96 0.63
C VAL A 173 -14.42 -21.93 1.47
N LEU A 174 -13.12 -21.79 1.26
CA LEU A 174 -12.29 -20.77 1.94
C LEU A 174 -12.83 -19.36 1.71
N LEU A 175 -13.13 -18.98 0.46
CA LEU A 175 -13.63 -17.66 0.13
C LEU A 175 -15.05 -17.42 0.65
N GLU A 176 -15.93 -18.41 0.63
CA GLU A 176 -17.28 -18.35 1.19
C GLU A 176 -17.23 -18.10 2.71
N ARG A 177 -16.33 -18.78 3.44
CA ARG A 177 -16.15 -18.60 4.90
C ARG A 177 -15.49 -17.27 5.25
N SER A 178 -14.52 -16.84 4.47
CA SER A 178 -13.76 -15.59 4.70
C SER A 178 -14.53 -14.34 4.27
N GLY A 179 -15.51 -14.47 3.37
CA GLY A 179 -16.18 -13.34 2.75
C GLY A 179 -15.22 -12.48 1.92
N SER A 180 -15.47 -11.16 1.88
CA SER A 180 -14.66 -10.21 1.12
C SER A 180 -13.46 -9.62 1.89
N SER A 181 -13.21 -10.06 3.11
CA SER A 181 -12.14 -9.51 3.95
C SER A 181 -10.79 -10.11 3.63
N MET A 182 -9.87 -9.33 3.08
CA MET A 182 -8.51 -9.78 2.80
C MET A 182 -7.75 -10.23 4.06
N TYR A 183 -7.97 -9.58 5.21
CA TYR A 183 -7.40 -10.03 6.49
C TYR A 183 -7.88 -11.43 6.88
N ARG A 184 -9.17 -11.72 6.70
CA ARG A 184 -9.71 -13.06 7.01
C ARG A 184 -9.17 -14.11 6.05
N ILE A 185 -9.11 -13.80 4.76
CA ILE A 185 -8.55 -14.71 3.74
C ILE A 185 -7.10 -15.05 4.09
N GLU A 186 -6.26 -14.04 4.40
CA GLU A 186 -4.87 -14.27 4.81
C GLU A 186 -4.78 -15.14 6.07
N ALA A 187 -5.59 -14.83 7.10
CA ALA A 187 -5.59 -15.59 8.34
C ALA A 187 -6.01 -17.05 8.14
N GLU A 188 -7.05 -17.30 7.34
CA GLU A 188 -7.48 -18.67 7.03
C GLU A 188 -6.45 -19.41 6.18
N CYS A 189 -5.85 -18.76 5.17
CA CYS A 189 -4.74 -19.35 4.41
C CYS A 189 -3.58 -19.77 5.33
N ASN A 190 -3.18 -18.90 6.25
CA ASN A 190 -2.08 -19.18 7.18
C ASN A 190 -2.42 -20.31 8.15
N LYS A 191 -3.67 -20.40 8.63
CA LYS A 191 -4.12 -21.54 9.45
C LYS A 191 -4.03 -22.87 8.67
N ILE A 192 -4.53 -22.88 7.44
CA ILE A 192 -4.46 -24.05 6.58
C ILE A 192 -3.00 -24.47 6.35
N LEU A 193 -2.12 -23.51 6.02
CA LEU A 193 -0.70 -23.79 5.83
C LEU A 193 -0.03 -24.37 7.08
N SER A 194 -0.40 -23.84 8.24
CA SER A 194 0.12 -24.36 9.54
C SER A 194 -0.37 -25.77 9.85
N TYR A 195 -1.61 -26.10 9.45
CA TYR A 195 -2.20 -27.43 9.67
C TYR A 195 -1.69 -28.48 8.68
N LEU A 196 -1.46 -28.07 7.42
CA LEU A 196 -1.14 -28.97 6.31
C LEU A 196 0.22 -29.69 6.47
N GLY A 197 1.17 -29.08 7.18
CA GLY A 197 2.51 -29.64 7.35
C GLY A 197 3.22 -29.89 6.02
N GLU A 198 3.62 -31.16 5.77
CA GLU A 198 4.36 -31.55 4.57
C GLU A 198 3.45 -31.81 3.34
N GLU A 199 2.15 -31.95 3.52
CA GLU A 199 1.24 -32.19 2.40
C GLU A 199 1.31 -31.02 1.39
N GLU A 200 1.23 -31.33 0.10
CA GLU A 200 1.34 -30.36 -0.98
C GLU A 200 -0.02 -29.82 -1.45
N GLU A 201 -1.08 -30.63 -1.30
CA GLU A 201 -2.40 -30.32 -1.83
C GLU A 201 -3.43 -30.05 -0.73
N ILE A 202 -4.09 -28.92 -0.83
CA ILE A 202 -5.17 -28.48 0.07
C ILE A 202 -6.51 -28.91 -0.53
N ARG A 203 -7.22 -29.77 0.18
CA ARG A 203 -8.53 -30.28 -0.21
C ARG A 203 -9.63 -29.67 0.64
N GLU A 204 -10.90 -29.94 0.26
CA GLU A 204 -12.06 -29.36 0.94
C GLU A 204 -12.15 -29.76 2.42
N GLU A 205 -11.76 -30.98 2.75
CA GLU A 205 -11.67 -31.46 4.15
C GLU A 205 -10.61 -30.75 5.00
N THR A 206 -9.65 -30.08 4.38
CA THR A 206 -8.58 -29.32 5.05
C THR A 206 -9.03 -27.90 5.40
N VAL A 207 -10.06 -27.36 4.71
CA VAL A 207 -10.57 -25.99 4.87
C VAL A 207 -11.75 -25.96 5.84
#